data_f12263f221db10a472dfda8bcf08b835
#
_entry.id   f12263f221db10a472dfda8bcf08b835
#
_cell.length_a   1.000
_cell.length_b   1.000
_cell.length_c   1.000
_cell.angle_alpha   90.00
_cell.angle_beta   90.00
_cell.angle_gamma   90.00
#
_symmetry.space_group_name_H-M   'P 1'
#
loop_
_entity.id
_entity.type
_entity.pdbx_description
1 polymer ?
#
loop_
_entity_poly.entity_id
_entity_poly.type
_entity_poly.pdbx_seq_one_letter_code
_entity_poly.pdbx_strand_id
1 'polypeptide(L)'
;MEDVSEIGRLLFGRPCRLRVALWIHHRGRQRFYQSEPPDDVIPQSAAGTELRRFVHLGMLTEHREVGSRRVYYETTTSPLWSIITAAARVVPQS
;
A
#
# COMPACT_ATOMS: atom_id res chain seq x y z
N MET A 1 6.88 17.24 14.84
CA MET A 1 6.84 16.62 13.50
C MET A 1 5.80 15.51 13.50
N GLU A 2 4.92 15.53 12.54
CA GLU A 2 3.86 14.52 12.45
C GLU A 2 4.42 13.20 11.95
N ASP A 3 3.93 12.09 12.50
CA ASP A 3 4.35 10.77 12.05
C ASP A 3 3.52 10.31 10.83
N VAL A 4 3.91 9.17 10.25
CA VAL A 4 3.25 8.61 9.08
C VAL A 4 1.77 8.34 9.32
N SER A 5 1.43 7.86 10.52
CA SER A 5 0.04 7.55 10.85
C SER A 5 -0.83 8.79 10.87
N GLU A 6 -0.33 9.88 11.43
CA GLU A 6 -1.08 11.14 11.48
C GLU A 6 -1.28 11.72 10.08
N ILE A 7 -0.22 11.74 9.27
CA ILE A 7 -0.31 12.21 7.88
C ILE A 7 -1.27 11.33 7.09
N GLY A 8 -1.20 10.02 7.27
CA GLY A 8 -2.09 9.08 6.61
C GLY A 8 -3.55 9.31 6.98
N ARG A 9 -3.82 9.55 8.28
CA ARG A 9 -5.17 9.81 8.75
C ARG A 9 -5.74 11.11 8.15
N LEU A 10 -4.92 12.15 8.09
CA LEU A 10 -5.35 13.45 7.56
C LEU A 10 -5.60 13.42 6.05
N LEU A 11 -4.76 12.72 5.30
CA LEU A 11 -4.85 12.69 3.84
C LEU A 11 -5.78 11.59 3.32
N PHE A 12 -5.82 10.44 3.97
CA PHE A 12 -6.49 9.25 3.44
C PHE A 12 -7.58 8.69 4.35
N GLY A 13 -7.80 9.31 5.51
CA GLY A 13 -8.85 8.92 6.44
C GLY A 13 -8.52 7.72 7.32
N ARG A 14 -7.39 7.02 7.07
CA ARG A 14 -6.95 5.89 7.90
C ARG A 14 -5.44 5.96 8.13
N PRO A 15 -4.98 5.73 9.38
CA PRO A 15 -3.55 5.80 9.69
C PRO A 15 -2.69 4.83 8.89
N CYS A 16 -3.18 3.60 8.68
CA CYS A 16 -2.39 2.57 8.00
C CYS A 16 -2.29 2.75 6.49
N ARG A 17 -3.18 3.53 5.87
CA ARG A 17 -3.26 3.60 4.41
C ARG A 17 -2.00 4.19 3.79
N LEU A 18 -1.49 5.30 4.31
CA LEU A 18 -0.24 5.88 3.82
C LEU A 18 0.93 4.95 4.09
N ARG A 19 0.93 4.29 5.25
CA ARG A 19 1.99 3.35 5.63
C ARG A 19 2.07 2.19 4.65
N VAL A 20 0.93 1.63 4.26
CA VAL A 20 0.85 0.57 3.24
C VAL A 20 1.34 1.10 1.89
N ALA A 21 0.88 2.28 1.48
CA ALA A 21 1.29 2.87 0.19
C ALA A 21 2.79 3.10 0.14
N LEU A 22 3.39 3.60 1.22
CA LEU A 22 4.84 3.81 1.30
C LEU A 22 5.61 2.50 1.25
N TRP A 23 5.11 1.47 1.92
CA TRP A 23 5.73 0.14 1.87
C TRP A 23 5.77 -0.38 0.44
N ILE A 24 4.64 -0.27 -0.28
CA ILE A 24 4.56 -0.67 -1.69
C ILE A 24 5.52 0.15 -2.54
N HIS A 25 5.53 1.47 -2.35
CA HIS A 25 6.40 2.38 -3.09
C HIS A 25 7.88 2.03 -2.93
N HIS A 26 8.30 1.72 -1.70
CA HIS A 26 9.70 1.38 -1.41
C HIS A 26 10.12 0.03 -1.99
N ARG A 27 9.19 -0.89 -2.23
CA ARG A 27 9.51 -2.14 -2.92
C ARG A 27 9.78 -1.96 -4.41
N GLY A 28 9.31 -0.86 -4.98
CA GLY A 28 9.39 -0.64 -6.41
C GLY A 28 8.27 -1.40 -7.15
N ARG A 29 8.52 -1.78 -8.41
CA ARG A 29 7.52 -2.39 -9.27
C ARG A 29 7.43 -3.90 -9.16
N GLN A 30 7.97 -4.47 -8.10
CA GLN A 30 7.93 -5.92 -7.91
C GLN A 30 6.55 -6.37 -7.44
N ARG A 31 6.16 -7.56 -7.87
CA ARG A 31 4.96 -8.21 -7.35
C ARG A 31 5.12 -8.52 -5.89
N PHE A 32 4.03 -8.52 -5.16
CA PHE A 32 4.04 -8.94 -3.78
C PHE A 32 2.74 -9.68 -3.44
N TYR A 33 2.84 -10.61 -2.50
CA TYR A 33 1.68 -11.33 -1.99
C TYR A 33 1.01 -10.55 -0.88
N GLN A 34 -0.28 -10.83 -0.68
CA GLN A 34 -1.06 -10.20 0.38
C GLN A 34 -0.45 -10.39 1.77
N SER A 35 0.29 -11.48 1.96
CA SER A 35 0.92 -11.80 3.25
C SER A 35 2.28 -11.13 3.48
N GLU A 36 2.84 -10.45 2.48
CA GLU A 36 4.20 -9.89 2.60
C GLU A 36 4.29 -8.61 3.45
N PRO A 37 3.29 -7.69 3.45
CA PRO A 37 3.40 -6.53 4.32
C PRO A 37 3.53 -6.96 5.79
N PRO A 38 4.53 -6.44 6.52
CA PRO A 38 4.69 -6.83 7.93
C PRO A 38 3.56 -6.30 8.81
N ASP A 39 3.37 -6.93 9.96
CA ASP A 39 2.27 -6.58 10.87
C ASP A 39 2.35 -5.14 11.38
N ASP A 40 3.55 -4.56 11.48
CA ASP A 40 3.71 -3.16 11.87
C ASP A 40 3.31 -2.18 10.76
N VAL A 41 3.20 -2.66 9.51
CA VAL A 41 2.66 -1.88 8.40
C VAL A 41 1.15 -2.04 8.35
N ILE A 42 0.68 -3.29 8.37
CA ILE A 42 -0.75 -3.60 8.40
C ILE A 42 -0.97 -5.00 8.97
N PRO A 43 -1.93 -5.17 9.90
CA PRO A 43 -2.30 -6.50 10.37
C PRO A 43 -2.84 -7.36 9.23
N GLN A 44 -2.54 -8.65 9.23
CA GLN A 44 -2.99 -9.56 8.16
C GLN A 44 -4.51 -9.60 8.04
N SER A 45 -5.22 -9.44 9.14
CA SER A 45 -6.69 -9.41 9.13
C SER A 45 -7.26 -8.23 8.31
N ALA A 46 -6.49 -7.16 8.14
CA ALA A 46 -6.91 -5.96 7.40
C ALA A 46 -6.26 -5.86 6.01
N ALA A 47 -5.24 -6.66 5.75
CA ALA A 47 -4.43 -6.51 4.53
C ALA A 47 -5.27 -6.64 3.25
N GLY A 48 -6.12 -7.67 3.16
CA GLY A 48 -6.94 -7.88 1.98
C GLY A 48 -7.87 -6.72 1.69
N THR A 49 -8.50 -6.17 2.73
CA THR A 49 -9.42 -5.04 2.57
C THR A 49 -8.68 -3.77 2.11
N GLU A 50 -7.55 -3.45 2.72
CA GLU A 50 -6.78 -2.25 2.34
C GLU A 50 -6.20 -2.38 0.94
N LEU A 51 -5.63 -3.52 0.59
CA LEU A 51 -5.05 -3.71 -0.74
C LEU A 51 -6.11 -3.64 -1.84
N ARG A 52 -7.32 -4.14 -1.59
CA ARG A 52 -8.43 -4.01 -2.54
C ARG A 52 -8.83 -2.55 -2.76
N ARG A 53 -8.68 -1.70 -1.78
CA ARG A 53 -8.94 -0.26 -1.97
C ARG A 53 -7.97 0.34 -2.98
N PHE A 54 -6.71 -0.05 -2.94
CA PHE A 54 -5.73 0.38 -3.94
C PHE A 54 -6.06 -0.17 -5.33
N VAL A 55 -6.62 -1.37 -5.41
CA VAL A 55 -7.10 -1.92 -6.68
C VAL A 55 -8.25 -1.06 -7.22
N HIS A 56 -9.22 -0.72 -6.37
CA HIS A 56 -10.35 0.13 -6.78
C HIS A 56 -9.91 1.53 -7.20
N LEU A 57 -8.82 2.03 -6.62
CA LEU A 57 -8.25 3.32 -7.02
C LEU A 57 -7.43 3.24 -8.32
N GLY A 58 -7.25 2.04 -8.87
CA GLY A 58 -6.45 1.84 -10.06
C GLY A 58 -4.94 1.87 -9.81
N MET A 59 -4.51 1.82 -8.57
CA MET A 59 -3.08 1.85 -8.18
C MET A 59 -2.43 0.48 -8.17
N LEU A 60 -3.22 -0.58 -7.99
CA LEU A 60 -2.77 -1.97 -8.00
C LEU A 60 -3.65 -2.80 -8.91
N THR A 61 -3.06 -3.84 -9.49
CA THR A 61 -3.78 -4.92 -10.16
C THR A 61 -3.72 -6.15 -9.27
N GLU A 62 -4.86 -6.78 -9.04
CA GLU A 62 -4.95 -8.02 -8.27
C GLU A 62 -4.86 -9.21 -9.21
N HIS A 63 -4.07 -10.19 -8.84
CA HIS A 63 -3.92 -11.45 -9.59
C HIS A 63 -4.16 -12.64 -8.69
N ARG A 64 -4.89 -13.62 -9.25
CA ARG A 64 -5.13 -14.91 -8.60
C ARG A 64 -4.67 -16.02 -9.52
N GLU A 65 -3.81 -16.88 -9.03
CA GLU A 65 -3.37 -18.04 -9.80
C GLU A 65 -4.44 -19.13 -9.79
N VAL A 66 -4.64 -19.76 -10.95
CA VAL A 66 -5.56 -20.91 -11.05
C VAL A 66 -5.05 -22.04 -10.17
N GLY A 67 -5.93 -22.56 -9.30
CA GLY A 67 -5.58 -23.65 -8.40
C GLY A 67 -4.78 -23.24 -7.17
N SER A 68 -4.59 -21.95 -6.95
CA SER A 68 -3.90 -21.43 -5.77
C SER A 68 -4.82 -20.51 -4.97
N ARG A 69 -4.61 -20.50 -3.65
CA ARG A 69 -5.30 -19.56 -2.76
C ARG A 69 -4.54 -18.24 -2.61
N ARG A 70 -3.35 -18.14 -3.21
CA ARG A 70 -2.51 -16.95 -3.09
C ARG A 70 -3.06 -15.83 -3.96
N VAL A 71 -3.05 -14.63 -3.39
CA VAL A 71 -3.38 -13.40 -4.10
C VAL A 71 -2.13 -12.55 -4.12
N TYR A 72 -1.76 -12.07 -5.30
CA TYR A 72 -0.63 -11.15 -5.40
C TYR A 72 -1.06 -9.90 -6.17
N TYR A 73 -0.26 -8.84 -6.01
CA TYR A 73 -0.57 -7.52 -6.52
C TYR A 73 0.61 -6.97 -7.30
N GLU A 74 0.30 -6.15 -8.30
CA GLU A 74 1.29 -5.40 -9.06
C GLU A 74 0.91 -3.92 -9.07
N THR A 75 1.91 -3.05 -8.98
CA THR A 75 1.68 -1.62 -9.13
C THR A 75 1.34 -1.29 -10.58
N THR A 76 0.48 -0.29 -10.75
CA THR A 76 0.11 0.24 -12.06
C THR A 76 0.90 1.51 -12.35
N THR A 77 0.64 2.12 -13.50
CA THR A 77 1.19 3.42 -13.86
C THR A 77 0.28 4.57 -13.46
N SER A 78 -0.65 4.34 -12.52
CA SER A 78 -1.57 5.37 -12.07
C SER A 78 -0.83 6.64 -11.62
N PRO A 79 -1.29 7.84 -12.02
CA PRO A 79 -0.71 9.09 -11.54
C PRO A 79 -0.87 9.30 -10.04
N LEU A 80 -1.75 8.54 -9.38
CA LEU A 80 -1.86 8.60 -7.91
C LEU A 80 -0.58 8.20 -7.20
N TRP A 81 0.25 7.38 -7.84
CA TRP A 81 1.57 7.05 -7.28
C TRP A 81 2.48 8.28 -7.16
N SER A 82 2.25 9.32 -7.97
CA SER A 82 2.98 10.58 -7.84
C SER A 82 2.69 11.27 -6.51
N ILE A 83 1.48 11.15 -6.00
CA ILE A 83 1.12 11.68 -4.68
C ILE A 83 1.90 10.94 -3.60
N ILE A 84 2.01 9.62 -3.71
CA ILE A 84 2.77 8.81 -2.75
C ILE A 84 4.24 9.14 -2.82
N THR A 85 4.79 9.33 -4.02
CA THR A 85 6.18 9.74 -4.20
C THR A 85 6.45 11.09 -3.52
N ALA A 86 5.53 12.04 -3.69
CA ALA A 86 5.64 13.34 -3.04
C ALA A 86 5.56 13.21 -1.51
N ALA A 87 4.63 12.39 -1.02
CA ALA A 87 4.48 12.15 0.42
C ALA A 87 5.74 11.53 1.02
N ALA A 88 6.39 10.62 0.29
CA ALA A 88 7.60 9.95 0.74
C ALA A 88 8.76 10.92 1.00
N ARG A 89 8.77 12.06 0.31
CA ARG A 89 9.79 13.10 0.50
C ARG A 89 9.57 13.92 1.76
N VAL A 90 8.33 13.98 2.23
CA VAL A 90 7.96 14.80 3.40
C VAL A 90 7.98 13.99 4.68
N VAL A 91 7.59 12.72 4.59
CA VAL A 91 7.48 11.82 5.74
C VAL A 91 8.87 11.41 6.21
N PRO A 92 9.18 11.53 7.53
CA PRO A 92 10.45 11.06 8.05
C PRO A 92 10.62 9.57 7.79
N GLN A 93 11.80 9.19 7.31
CA GLN A 93 12.17 7.80 7.14
C GLN A 93 12.74 7.28 8.45
N SER A 94 12.16 6.24 8.98
CA SER A 94 12.66 5.61 10.20
C SER A 94 13.19 4.23 9.91
#